data_00798e76848dca502c6078407e7a239b
#
_entry.id   00798e76848dca502c6078407e7a239b
#
_cell.length_a   1.000
_cell.length_b   1.000
_cell.length_c   1.000
_cell.angle_alpha   90.00
_cell.angle_beta   90.00
_cell.angle_gamma   90.00
#
_symmetry.space_group_name_H-M   'P 1'
#
loop_
_entity.id
_entity.type
_entity.pdbx_description
1 polymer ?
#
loop_
_entity_poly.entity_id
_entity_poly.type
_entity_poly.pdbx_seq_one_letter_code
_entity_poly.pdbx_strand_id
1 'polypeptide(L)'
;MKLNRRSFVKTAGLGGVAITSSPFIDLLGNLPRKVEVQNPFNRVPVSLIIDDSTCLVNMAHYGIPQFAEVSPNQYKQDWRKLPREIPDTFVREFGEWCHENSVKGKYSVVPYPACTGWISRFIPGWTKKELEDSLNLIREVIVPDWDIHPEMVSHTRVIDIKTGKPYPDPTPAFMENWEWSQTKSSDELAAYQAYALSIIKEAGLPCEGLTTPGGYAARNQNNLALSTLQAVQDVFGAEIPHYFRDLFTDKGKSVAPQVLHASNLNGTDPKCVVSILGCTSDWFGDWDGLHPGSPDMFITEDLLSGRMVDVIDSAEPAIMVCHWPGIYFNGDKVGFNILKQVVKRLNQKYDHLVWMKLSEIARYWAAKELTNIKLDGNILTLNAPFATPGFTLKLNFNPRHPGLRIRGEEIKPFAKVNDKRAIKDHTWYSDKAGSILCFNLEKGSNELVL
;
A
#
# COMPACT_ATOMS: atom_id res chain seq x y z
N MET A 1 9.63 -25.13 22.60
CA MET A 1 8.23 -25.36 22.26
C MET A 1 7.94 -24.53 20.98
N LYS A 2 7.81 -25.17 19.84
CA LYS A 2 7.61 -24.47 18.54
C LYS A 2 6.15 -24.05 18.45
N LEU A 3 5.84 -22.78 18.63
CA LEU A 3 4.52 -22.22 18.37
C LEU A 3 4.27 -22.21 16.86
N ASN A 4 3.27 -22.96 16.43
CA ASN A 4 2.90 -23.10 15.04
C ASN A 4 2.12 -21.84 14.59
N ARG A 5 2.47 -21.27 13.42
CA ARG A 5 1.86 -20.05 12.85
C ARG A 5 0.32 -20.07 12.80
N ARG A 6 -0.29 -21.24 12.77
CA ARG A 6 -1.76 -21.39 12.79
C ARG A 6 -2.40 -21.07 14.15
N SER A 7 -1.68 -21.14 15.25
CA SER A 7 -2.22 -20.81 16.58
C SER A 7 -2.17 -19.31 16.90
N PHE A 8 -1.20 -18.58 16.36
CA PHE A 8 -1.12 -17.11 16.52
C PHE A 8 -2.22 -16.38 15.74
N VAL A 9 -2.47 -16.80 14.49
CA VAL A 9 -3.60 -16.28 13.69
C VAL A 9 -4.95 -16.57 14.36
N LYS A 10 -5.08 -17.68 15.08
CA LYS A 10 -6.32 -17.98 15.84
C LYS A 10 -6.50 -17.12 17.09
N THR A 11 -5.42 -16.62 17.70
CA THR A 11 -5.52 -15.79 18.93
C THR A 11 -5.65 -14.29 18.60
N ALA A 12 -5.09 -13.83 17.50
CA ALA A 12 -5.30 -12.46 16.97
C ALA A 12 -6.58 -12.35 16.11
N GLY A 13 -7.04 -13.46 15.53
CA GLY A 13 -8.27 -13.53 14.70
C GLY A 13 -9.56 -13.83 15.48
N LEU A 14 -9.52 -13.97 16.79
CA LEU A 14 -10.70 -14.17 17.66
C LEU A 14 -11.38 -12.87 18.12
N GLY A 15 -11.05 -11.72 17.51
CA GLY A 15 -11.92 -10.54 17.46
C GLY A 15 -12.95 -10.62 16.32
N GLY A 16 -13.01 -11.73 15.61
CA GLY A 16 -14.07 -12.02 14.65
C GLY A 16 -15.41 -12.03 15.35
N VAL A 17 -16.28 -11.14 14.93
CA VAL A 17 -17.66 -10.93 15.32
C VAL A 17 -18.30 -12.23 15.82
N ALA A 18 -18.30 -12.47 17.11
CA ALA A 18 -19.20 -13.44 17.74
C ALA A 18 -20.60 -12.80 17.73
N ILE A 19 -21.34 -13.03 16.66
CA ILE A 19 -22.79 -12.78 16.63
C ILE A 19 -23.41 -13.81 17.57
N THR A 20 -23.56 -13.47 18.85
CA THR A 20 -24.39 -14.26 19.75
C THR A 20 -25.85 -13.94 19.44
N SER A 21 -26.43 -14.71 18.52
CA SER A 21 -27.87 -14.72 18.34
C SER A 21 -28.50 -15.50 19.51
N SER A 22 -29.37 -14.85 20.27
CA SER A 22 -30.34 -15.57 21.11
C SER A 22 -31.15 -16.53 20.22
N PRO A 23 -31.47 -17.77 20.67
CA PRO A 23 -32.18 -18.72 19.87
C PRO A 23 -33.69 -18.40 19.89
N PHE A 24 -34.14 -17.48 19.07
CA PHE A 24 -35.50 -17.47 18.59
C PHE A 24 -35.46 -18.08 17.17
N ILE A 25 -35.66 -19.38 17.09
CA ILE A 25 -35.92 -20.11 15.85
C ILE A 25 -37.29 -19.63 15.35
N ASP A 26 -37.29 -18.75 14.39
CA ASP A 26 -38.46 -18.44 13.59
C ASP A 26 -38.70 -19.62 12.64
N LEU A 27 -39.80 -20.37 12.82
CA LEU A 27 -40.14 -21.59 12.12
C LEU A 27 -40.44 -21.39 10.61
N LEU A 28 -40.16 -20.21 10.05
CA LEU A 28 -40.37 -19.85 8.65
C LEU A 28 -39.06 -19.64 7.86
N GLY A 29 -38.02 -20.38 8.18
CA GLY A 29 -36.87 -20.54 7.27
C GLY A 29 -36.00 -19.28 7.01
N ASN A 30 -35.98 -18.31 7.92
CA ASN A 30 -35.14 -17.13 7.79
C ASN A 30 -33.69 -17.45 8.22
N LEU A 31 -32.76 -17.28 7.30
CA LEU A 31 -31.32 -17.30 7.61
C LEU A 31 -31.00 -16.24 8.69
N PRO A 32 -30.10 -16.54 9.64
CA PRO A 32 -29.69 -15.56 10.64
C PRO A 32 -29.18 -14.27 9.96
N ARG A 33 -29.54 -13.12 10.52
CA ARG A 33 -29.07 -11.82 10.01
C ARG A 33 -27.56 -11.77 10.05
N LYS A 34 -26.94 -11.49 8.91
CA LYS A 34 -25.50 -11.40 8.74
C LYS A 34 -25.09 -10.03 8.23
N VAL A 35 -24.01 -9.50 8.79
CA VAL A 35 -23.36 -8.24 8.40
C VAL A 35 -21.94 -8.56 7.98
N GLU A 36 -21.53 -8.08 6.82
CA GLU A 36 -20.18 -8.26 6.28
C GLU A 36 -19.60 -6.91 5.87
N VAL A 37 -18.34 -6.64 6.23
CA VAL A 37 -17.61 -5.47 5.72
C VAL A 37 -17.09 -5.80 4.32
N GLN A 38 -17.46 -4.99 3.36
CA GLN A 38 -17.07 -5.10 1.96
C GLN A 38 -15.83 -4.23 1.66
N ASN A 39 -15.41 -4.18 0.41
CA ASN A 39 -14.42 -3.23 -0.07
C ASN A 39 -14.96 -1.79 -0.05
N PRO A 40 -14.07 -0.76 -0.02
CA PRO A 40 -14.48 0.63 0.03
C PRO A 40 -15.41 0.99 -1.13
N PHE A 41 -16.51 1.70 -0.84
CA PHE A 41 -17.52 2.09 -1.84
C PHE A 41 -18.11 0.92 -2.64
N ASN A 42 -18.02 -0.32 -2.14
CA ASN A 42 -18.37 -1.55 -2.87
C ASN A 42 -17.56 -1.72 -4.17
N ARG A 43 -16.30 -1.27 -4.18
CA ARG A 43 -15.37 -1.33 -5.32
C ARG A 43 -14.08 -2.00 -4.92
N VAL A 44 -13.45 -2.70 -5.87
CA VAL A 44 -12.15 -3.35 -5.61
C VAL A 44 -11.03 -2.31 -5.69
N PRO A 45 -10.21 -2.15 -4.63
CA PRO A 45 -9.05 -1.28 -4.67
C PRO A 45 -8.02 -1.73 -5.69
N VAL A 46 -7.51 -0.79 -6.47
CA VAL A 46 -6.39 -0.96 -7.38
C VAL A 46 -5.31 0.06 -7.01
N SER A 47 -4.05 -0.34 -7.07
CA SER A 47 -2.91 0.53 -6.77
C SER A 47 -1.69 0.15 -7.59
N LEU A 48 -0.72 1.05 -7.70
CA LEU A 48 0.58 0.78 -8.31
C LEU A 48 1.71 1.16 -7.34
N ILE A 49 2.60 0.22 -7.08
CA ILE A 49 3.84 0.43 -6.33
C ILE A 49 4.96 0.66 -7.33
N ILE A 50 5.66 1.78 -7.20
CA ILE A 50 6.87 2.09 -7.96
C ILE A 50 8.04 2.08 -7.00
N ASP A 51 8.96 1.14 -7.19
CA ASP A 51 10.21 1.03 -6.46
C ASP A 51 11.37 1.63 -7.28
N ASP A 52 12.51 1.86 -6.64
CA ASP A 52 13.73 2.45 -7.23
C ASP A 52 13.55 3.85 -7.85
N SER A 53 12.45 4.53 -7.57
CA SER A 53 12.27 5.92 -7.98
C SER A 53 12.94 6.88 -6.99
N THR A 54 13.38 8.02 -7.51
CA THR A 54 13.96 9.12 -6.75
C THR A 54 14.14 10.35 -7.64
N CYS A 55 14.65 11.45 -7.09
CA CYS A 55 15.02 12.64 -7.87
C CYS A 55 16.21 12.35 -8.77
N LEU A 56 16.10 12.64 -10.06
CA LEU A 56 17.19 12.67 -11.05
C LEU A 56 17.90 11.32 -11.27
N VAL A 57 18.30 10.63 -10.21
CA VAL A 57 19.19 9.47 -10.25
C VAL A 57 18.49 8.24 -10.84
N ASN A 58 19.10 7.60 -11.83
CA ASN A 58 18.70 6.26 -12.25
C ASN A 58 19.35 5.21 -11.33
N MET A 59 18.55 4.60 -10.47
CA MET A 59 19.00 3.64 -9.47
C MET A 59 19.72 2.43 -10.10
N ALA A 60 19.31 1.96 -11.28
CA ALA A 60 19.98 0.85 -11.96
C ALA A 60 21.41 1.21 -12.37
N HIS A 61 21.63 2.43 -12.91
CA HIS A 61 22.97 2.86 -13.32
C HIS A 61 23.98 2.86 -12.15
N TYR A 62 23.58 3.34 -10.98
CA TYR A 62 24.48 3.48 -9.83
C TYR A 62 24.44 2.27 -8.88
N GLY A 63 23.35 1.51 -8.85
CA GLY A 63 23.17 0.34 -7.96
C GLY A 63 23.88 -0.90 -8.48
N ILE A 64 23.77 -1.20 -9.78
CA ILE A 64 24.38 -2.40 -10.38
C ILE A 64 25.87 -2.54 -10.03
N PRO A 65 26.73 -1.53 -10.20
CA PRO A 65 28.15 -1.67 -9.85
C PRO A 65 28.38 -1.98 -8.37
N GLN A 66 27.58 -1.46 -7.46
CA GLN A 66 27.69 -1.73 -6.03
C GLN A 66 27.21 -3.15 -5.69
N PHE A 67 26.16 -3.63 -6.31
CA PHE A 67 25.71 -5.01 -6.18
C PHE A 67 26.74 -5.99 -6.77
N ALA A 68 27.39 -5.63 -7.89
CA ALA A 68 28.45 -6.44 -8.51
C ALA A 68 29.71 -6.56 -7.64
N GLU A 69 30.01 -5.59 -6.80
CA GLU A 69 31.13 -5.70 -5.83
C GLU A 69 30.89 -6.85 -4.84
N VAL A 70 29.63 -7.11 -4.49
CA VAL A 70 29.25 -8.17 -3.52
C VAL A 70 28.91 -9.48 -4.23
N SER A 71 28.23 -9.44 -5.38
CA SER A 71 27.78 -10.60 -6.13
C SER A 71 28.06 -10.47 -7.63
N PRO A 72 29.34 -10.52 -8.06
CA PRO A 72 29.72 -10.25 -9.44
C PRO A 72 29.18 -11.27 -10.45
N ASN A 73 28.81 -12.47 -9.99
CA ASN A 73 28.23 -13.49 -10.86
C ASN A 73 26.74 -13.25 -11.16
N GLN A 74 26.06 -12.51 -10.31
CA GLN A 74 24.64 -12.22 -10.44
C GLN A 74 24.40 -10.87 -11.18
N TYR A 75 25.24 -9.88 -10.94
CA TYR A 75 25.10 -8.53 -11.49
C TYR A 75 26.17 -8.27 -12.55
N LYS A 76 25.90 -8.77 -13.78
CA LYS A 76 26.83 -8.71 -14.93
C LYS A 76 26.42 -7.67 -15.97
N GLN A 77 25.34 -6.96 -15.75
CA GLN A 77 24.80 -5.98 -16.67
C GLN A 77 25.84 -4.89 -16.95
N ASP A 78 25.92 -4.46 -18.21
CA ASP A 78 26.77 -3.33 -18.59
C ASP A 78 26.07 -2.01 -18.22
N TRP A 79 26.15 -1.70 -16.91
CA TRP A 79 25.50 -0.51 -16.33
C TRP A 79 25.91 0.80 -17.00
N ARG A 80 27.06 0.86 -17.68
CA ARG A 80 27.54 2.06 -18.40
C ARG A 80 26.68 2.40 -19.59
N LYS A 81 25.91 1.46 -20.11
CA LYS A 81 24.92 1.67 -21.17
C LYS A 81 23.61 2.25 -20.67
N LEU A 82 23.35 2.18 -19.39
CA LEU A 82 22.15 2.75 -18.80
C LEU A 82 22.32 4.28 -18.62
N PRO A 83 21.27 5.08 -18.87
CA PRO A 83 21.34 6.52 -18.59
C PRO A 83 21.59 6.76 -17.10
N ARG A 84 22.38 7.80 -16.77
CA ARG A 84 22.65 8.17 -15.38
C ARG A 84 21.43 8.75 -14.68
N GLU A 85 20.50 9.25 -15.47
CA GLU A 85 19.35 10.04 -15.03
C GLU A 85 18.06 9.49 -15.64
N ILE A 86 16.98 9.51 -14.84
CA ILE A 86 15.62 9.45 -15.36
C ILE A 86 15.09 10.89 -15.31
N PRO A 87 14.86 11.53 -16.47
CA PRO A 87 14.69 12.99 -16.52
C PRO A 87 13.32 13.43 -15.96
N ASP A 88 13.30 14.62 -15.38
CA ASP A 88 12.07 15.26 -14.85
C ASP A 88 10.97 15.44 -15.89
N THR A 89 11.33 15.54 -17.18
CA THR A 89 10.34 15.54 -18.26
C THR A 89 9.55 14.25 -18.33
N PHE A 90 10.17 13.11 -18.02
CA PHE A 90 9.46 11.84 -17.94
C PHE A 90 8.65 11.72 -16.64
N VAL A 91 9.16 12.19 -15.50
CA VAL A 91 8.41 12.25 -14.24
C VAL A 91 7.11 13.05 -14.43
N ARG A 92 7.18 14.18 -15.10
CA ARG A 92 6.01 15.02 -15.44
C ARG A 92 5.02 14.27 -16.34
N GLU A 93 5.50 13.75 -17.47
CA GLU A 93 4.66 12.98 -18.42
C GLU A 93 3.93 11.82 -17.72
N PHE A 94 4.66 11.09 -16.89
CA PHE A 94 4.09 9.97 -16.15
C PHE A 94 3.03 10.41 -15.15
N GLY A 95 3.35 11.42 -14.31
CA GLY A 95 2.44 11.88 -13.26
C GLY A 95 1.18 12.53 -13.83
N GLU A 96 1.30 13.38 -14.86
CA GLU A 96 0.17 13.99 -15.54
C GLU A 96 -0.74 12.92 -16.17
N TRP A 97 -0.17 11.94 -16.87
CA TRP A 97 -0.96 10.84 -17.43
C TRP A 97 -1.67 10.01 -16.33
N CYS A 98 -0.99 9.73 -15.22
CA CYS A 98 -1.60 9.02 -14.10
C CYS A 98 -2.77 9.80 -13.51
N HIS A 99 -2.60 11.11 -13.32
CA HIS A 99 -3.67 12.00 -12.84
C HIS A 99 -4.90 11.98 -13.76
N GLU A 100 -4.68 12.16 -15.06
CA GLU A 100 -5.75 12.13 -16.09
C GLU A 100 -6.51 10.80 -16.12
N ASN A 101 -5.83 9.69 -15.82
CA ASN A 101 -6.42 8.34 -15.82
C ASN A 101 -6.79 7.84 -14.42
N SER A 102 -6.74 8.73 -13.40
CA SER A 102 -7.05 8.44 -12.00
C SER A 102 -6.19 7.32 -11.38
N VAL A 103 -5.01 7.05 -11.93
CA VAL A 103 -4.07 6.03 -11.43
C VAL A 103 -3.40 6.57 -10.17
N LYS A 104 -3.46 5.80 -9.09
CA LYS A 104 -2.87 6.14 -7.80
C LYS A 104 -1.98 5.03 -7.27
N GLY A 105 -1.11 5.37 -6.34
CA GLY A 105 -0.27 4.36 -5.71
C GLY A 105 0.77 4.90 -4.75
N LYS A 106 1.96 4.30 -4.79
CA LYS A 106 3.14 4.68 -4.01
C LYS A 106 4.33 4.89 -4.96
N TYR A 107 5.02 5.99 -4.77
CA TYR A 107 6.25 6.37 -5.46
C TYR A 107 7.40 6.39 -4.44
N SER A 108 8.45 5.59 -4.66
CA SER A 108 9.64 5.64 -3.81
C SER A 108 10.41 6.94 -4.00
N VAL A 109 10.99 7.44 -2.93
CA VAL A 109 12.02 8.46 -3.00
C VAL A 109 13.18 8.00 -2.13
N VAL A 110 14.21 7.41 -2.76
CA VAL A 110 15.39 6.92 -2.05
C VAL A 110 16.17 8.13 -1.50
N PRO A 111 16.38 8.22 -0.17
CA PRO A 111 16.96 9.41 0.47
C PRO A 111 18.42 9.71 0.12
N TYR A 112 19.19 8.65 -0.11
CA TYR A 112 20.61 8.69 -0.50
C TYR A 112 20.86 7.73 -1.67
N PRO A 113 20.26 7.98 -2.84
CA PRO A 113 20.15 7.01 -3.92
C PRO A 113 21.51 6.43 -4.32
N ALA A 114 21.67 5.12 -4.14
CA ALA A 114 22.90 4.37 -4.40
C ALA A 114 24.17 5.08 -3.87
N CYS A 115 24.09 5.72 -2.71
CA CYS A 115 25.18 6.47 -2.11
C CYS A 115 25.76 7.60 -2.99
N THR A 116 24.99 8.12 -3.95
CA THR A 116 25.46 9.19 -4.86
C THR A 116 25.43 10.57 -4.21
N GLY A 117 24.42 10.86 -3.38
CA GLY A 117 24.22 12.14 -2.70
C GLY A 117 22.85 12.20 -2.02
N TRP A 118 22.69 13.17 -1.13
CA TRP A 118 21.50 13.32 -0.30
C TRP A 118 20.46 14.19 -0.99
N ILE A 119 19.24 13.70 -1.15
CA ILE A 119 18.15 14.45 -1.77
C ILE A 119 17.78 15.73 -1.00
N SER A 120 18.02 15.76 0.31
CA SER A 120 17.77 16.94 1.15
C SER A 120 18.91 17.96 1.14
N ARG A 121 20.03 17.68 0.48
CA ARG A 121 21.22 18.54 0.53
C ARG A 121 21.84 18.77 -0.83
N PHE A 122 22.38 17.72 -1.44
CA PHE A 122 23.13 17.80 -2.69
C PHE A 122 23.39 16.39 -3.28
N ILE A 123 23.26 16.29 -4.60
CA ILE A 123 23.64 15.09 -5.37
C ILE A 123 24.74 15.48 -6.34
N PRO A 124 25.98 14.95 -6.19
CA PRO A 124 27.08 15.23 -7.12
C PRO A 124 26.73 14.89 -8.56
N GLY A 125 27.01 15.83 -9.46
CA GLY A 125 26.71 15.69 -10.89
C GLY A 125 25.48 16.48 -11.35
N TRP A 126 24.72 17.02 -10.40
CA TRP A 126 23.61 17.95 -10.65
C TRP A 126 23.78 19.22 -9.81
N THR A 127 23.21 20.32 -10.25
CA THR A 127 23.18 21.57 -9.48
C THR A 127 22.14 21.49 -8.35
N LYS A 128 22.27 22.36 -7.36
CA LYS A 128 21.25 22.50 -6.31
C LYS A 128 19.89 22.88 -6.88
N LYS A 129 19.88 23.70 -7.95
CA LYS A 129 18.65 24.11 -8.60
C LYS A 129 17.94 22.94 -9.28
N GLU A 130 18.66 22.08 -10.00
CA GLU A 130 18.08 20.88 -10.61
C GLU A 130 17.48 19.96 -9.56
N LEU A 131 18.15 19.75 -8.44
CA LEU A 131 17.61 18.94 -7.34
C LEU A 131 16.35 19.58 -6.73
N GLU A 132 16.35 20.89 -6.51
CA GLU A 132 15.19 21.62 -5.99
C GLU A 132 14.00 21.58 -6.97
N ASP A 133 14.27 21.80 -8.26
CA ASP A 133 13.24 21.71 -9.31
C ASP A 133 12.63 20.31 -9.38
N SER A 134 13.44 19.24 -9.27
CA SER A 134 12.99 17.86 -9.23
C SER A 134 12.14 17.55 -7.98
N LEU A 135 12.55 18.02 -6.81
CA LEU A 135 11.76 17.89 -5.58
C LEU A 135 10.42 18.65 -5.68
N ASN A 136 10.43 19.85 -6.27
CA ASN A 136 9.20 20.62 -6.51
C ASN A 136 8.27 19.88 -7.46
N LEU A 137 8.81 19.30 -8.53
CA LEU A 137 8.03 18.50 -9.47
C LEU A 137 7.35 17.31 -8.77
N ILE A 138 8.07 16.57 -7.91
CA ILE A 138 7.49 15.48 -7.14
C ILE A 138 6.34 15.99 -6.25
N ARG A 139 6.51 17.14 -5.56
CA ARG A 139 5.45 17.73 -4.72
C ARG A 139 4.22 18.12 -5.52
N GLU A 140 4.42 18.69 -6.71
CA GLU A 140 3.34 19.22 -7.55
C GLU A 140 2.59 18.14 -8.32
N VAL A 141 3.31 17.14 -8.83
CA VAL A 141 2.77 16.19 -9.82
C VAL A 141 2.57 14.78 -9.26
N ILE A 142 3.40 14.37 -8.31
CA ILE A 142 3.34 13.00 -7.76
C ILE A 142 2.52 12.96 -6.46
N VAL A 143 2.89 13.78 -5.47
CA VAL A 143 2.27 13.76 -4.12
C VAL A 143 0.73 13.80 -4.11
N PRO A 144 0.02 14.54 -5.00
CA PRO A 144 -1.44 14.57 -4.97
C PRO A 144 -2.09 13.18 -5.08
N ASP A 145 -1.54 12.30 -5.93
CA ASP A 145 -2.12 10.98 -6.23
C ASP A 145 -1.28 9.79 -5.72
N TRP A 146 -0.10 10.05 -5.13
CA TRP A 146 0.85 9.03 -4.71
C TRP A 146 1.34 9.23 -3.29
N ASP A 147 1.45 8.13 -2.53
CA ASP A 147 2.23 8.15 -1.29
C ASP A 147 3.72 8.20 -1.61
N ILE A 148 4.48 8.90 -0.77
CA ILE A 148 5.93 8.90 -0.84
C ILE A 148 6.47 7.95 0.23
N HIS A 149 7.30 6.99 -0.17
CA HIS A 149 8.02 6.12 0.75
C HIS A 149 9.54 6.25 0.55
N PRO A 150 10.33 6.29 1.62
CA PRO A 150 11.74 5.94 1.48
C PRO A 150 11.85 4.44 1.16
N GLU A 151 12.85 4.08 0.40
CA GLU A 151 13.20 2.69 0.18
C GLU A 151 14.51 2.41 0.92
N MET A 152 14.43 2.39 2.24
CA MET A 152 15.49 2.53 3.22
C MET A 152 16.33 3.80 2.97
N VAL A 153 17.62 3.82 3.30
CA VAL A 153 18.44 5.00 3.16
C VAL A 153 19.06 5.11 1.78
N SER A 154 19.73 4.06 1.30
CA SER A 154 20.49 4.10 0.04
C SER A 154 20.00 3.13 -1.02
N HIS A 155 19.22 2.14 -0.64
CA HIS A 155 18.84 0.98 -1.44
C HIS A 155 20.01 0.03 -1.75
N THR A 156 21.25 0.39 -1.43
CA THR A 156 22.46 -0.40 -1.71
C THR A 156 23.26 -0.65 -0.44
N ARG A 157 24.27 0.15 -0.15
CA ARG A 157 25.11 0.01 1.04
C ARG A 157 24.42 0.55 2.29
N VAL A 158 24.59 -0.14 3.39
CA VAL A 158 24.16 0.35 4.69
C VAL A 158 24.90 1.61 5.08
N ILE A 159 24.19 2.58 5.59
CA ILE A 159 24.74 3.85 6.08
C ILE A 159 24.95 3.77 7.60
N ASP A 160 26.13 4.11 8.07
CA ASP A 160 26.32 4.43 9.48
C ASP A 160 25.58 5.73 9.81
N ILE A 161 24.46 5.63 10.49
CA ILE A 161 23.58 6.77 10.79
C ILE A 161 24.24 7.81 11.72
N LYS A 162 25.34 7.48 12.39
CA LYS A 162 26.08 8.42 13.24
C LYS A 162 26.98 9.35 12.42
N THR A 163 27.54 8.81 11.35
CA THR A 163 28.48 9.53 10.48
C THR A 163 27.88 10.00 9.15
N GLY A 164 26.74 9.39 8.75
CA GLY A 164 26.12 9.59 7.45
C GLY A 164 26.91 8.99 6.29
N LYS A 165 27.84 8.08 6.55
CA LYS A 165 28.70 7.48 5.53
C LYS A 165 28.34 6.01 5.31
N PRO A 166 28.46 5.49 4.06
CA PRO A 166 28.32 4.06 3.83
C PRO A 166 29.44 3.29 4.54
N TYR A 167 29.11 2.10 5.04
CA TYR A 167 30.11 1.17 5.53
C TYR A 167 31.08 0.79 4.39
N PRO A 168 32.40 0.74 4.64
CA PRO A 168 33.39 0.55 3.58
C PRO A 168 33.40 -0.87 3.01
N ASP A 169 33.00 -1.87 3.80
CA ASP A 169 33.03 -3.28 3.41
C ASP A 169 31.89 -3.62 2.42
N PRO A 170 32.19 -4.02 1.16
CA PRO A 170 31.18 -4.46 0.21
C PRO A 170 30.84 -5.94 0.43
N THR A 171 30.21 -6.27 1.56
CA THR A 171 29.78 -7.62 1.91
C THR A 171 28.27 -7.67 2.12
N PRO A 172 27.61 -8.84 2.02
CA PRO A 172 26.18 -8.96 2.30
C PRO A 172 25.75 -8.41 3.66
N ALA A 173 26.65 -8.42 4.66
CA ALA A 173 26.38 -7.91 6.01
C ALA A 173 26.23 -6.37 6.07
N PHE A 174 26.69 -5.66 5.05
CA PHE A 174 26.61 -4.21 4.95
C PHE A 174 25.86 -3.73 3.71
N MET A 175 24.95 -4.55 3.21
CA MET A 175 24.01 -4.17 2.15
C MET A 175 22.58 -4.21 2.66
N GLU A 176 21.81 -3.16 2.35
CA GLU A 176 20.40 -3.05 2.76
C GLU A 176 19.56 -4.19 2.18
N ASN A 177 19.83 -4.61 0.94
CA ASN A 177 19.08 -5.65 0.23
C ASN A 177 19.30 -7.06 0.78
N TRP A 178 20.27 -7.30 1.67
CA TRP A 178 20.66 -8.67 2.05
C TRP A 178 20.67 -8.90 3.57
N GLU A 179 21.86 -9.06 4.17
CA GLU A 179 21.99 -9.67 5.50
C GLU A 179 21.89 -8.67 6.67
N TRP A 180 22.18 -7.38 6.44
CA TRP A 180 22.32 -6.40 7.52
C TRP A 180 21.12 -6.38 8.50
N SER A 181 19.90 -6.36 7.96
CA SER A 181 18.68 -6.20 8.74
C SER A 181 18.15 -7.48 9.39
N GLN A 182 18.72 -8.65 9.01
CA GLN A 182 18.16 -9.95 9.39
C GLN A 182 18.26 -10.25 10.89
N THR A 183 19.24 -9.66 11.58
CA THR A 183 19.54 -9.91 13.00
C THR A 183 19.32 -8.67 13.88
N LYS A 184 18.85 -7.57 13.32
CA LYS A 184 18.64 -6.31 14.04
C LYS A 184 17.43 -6.38 14.96
N SER A 185 17.52 -5.75 16.11
CA SER A 185 16.36 -5.51 16.99
C SER A 185 15.38 -4.52 16.35
N SER A 186 14.16 -4.46 16.87
CA SER A 186 13.17 -3.46 16.46
C SER A 186 13.69 -2.04 16.64
N ASP A 187 14.39 -1.76 17.74
CA ASP A 187 14.93 -0.41 18.01
C ASP A 187 16.04 -0.02 17.04
N GLU A 188 16.96 -0.95 16.68
CA GLU A 188 17.99 -0.71 15.67
C GLU A 188 17.39 -0.45 14.30
N LEU A 189 16.37 -1.25 13.89
CA LEU A 189 15.66 -1.03 12.64
C LEU A 189 14.87 0.29 12.67
N ALA A 190 14.21 0.63 13.79
CA ALA A 190 13.48 1.88 13.94
C ALA A 190 14.40 3.10 13.82
N ALA A 191 15.57 3.06 14.44
CA ALA A 191 16.55 4.14 14.32
C ALA A 191 17.02 4.33 12.87
N TYR A 192 17.25 3.24 12.13
CA TYR A 192 17.66 3.29 10.73
C TYR A 192 16.54 3.81 9.82
N GLN A 193 15.32 3.33 10.01
CA GLN A 193 14.13 3.78 9.28
C GLN A 193 13.81 5.26 9.59
N ALA A 194 13.89 5.66 10.87
CA ALA A 194 13.70 7.06 11.26
C ALA A 194 14.73 7.99 10.61
N TYR A 195 15.96 7.52 10.41
CA TYR A 195 16.98 8.29 9.71
C TYR A 195 16.60 8.51 8.24
N ALA A 196 16.14 7.48 7.53
CA ALA A 196 15.63 7.60 6.16
C ALA A 196 14.42 8.57 6.09
N LEU A 197 13.44 8.37 6.97
CA LEU A 197 12.25 9.21 7.07
C LEU A 197 12.56 10.68 7.39
N SER A 198 13.57 10.92 8.21
CA SER A 198 14.00 12.30 8.53
C SER A 198 14.53 13.03 7.30
N ILE A 199 15.22 12.35 6.40
CA ILE A 199 15.71 12.93 5.15
C ILE A 199 14.54 13.25 4.20
N ILE A 200 13.53 12.38 4.12
CA ILE A 200 12.29 12.66 3.38
C ILE A 200 11.60 13.90 3.94
N LYS A 201 11.53 14.02 5.26
CA LYS A 201 10.93 15.18 5.94
C LYS A 201 11.75 16.45 5.71
N GLU A 202 13.10 16.39 5.78
CA GLU A 202 14.00 17.50 5.45
C GLU A 202 13.83 17.96 3.99
N ALA A 203 13.55 17.02 3.07
CA ALA A 203 13.25 17.32 1.67
C ALA A 203 11.82 17.88 1.47
N GLY A 204 11.03 18.06 2.53
CA GLY A 204 9.67 18.64 2.47
C GLY A 204 8.64 17.72 1.80
N LEU A 205 8.83 16.40 1.87
CA LEU A 205 7.89 15.41 1.32
C LEU A 205 7.07 14.77 2.45
N PRO A 206 5.75 14.56 2.26
CA PRO A 206 4.92 13.83 3.21
C PRO A 206 5.21 12.33 3.15
N CYS A 207 5.03 11.63 4.29
CA CYS A 207 5.23 10.18 4.31
C CYS A 207 4.45 9.53 5.46
N GLU A 208 3.74 8.43 5.18
CA GLU A 208 3.02 7.64 6.20
C GLU A 208 3.45 6.17 6.22
N GLY A 209 4.44 5.79 5.40
CA GLY A 209 4.89 4.42 5.29
C GLY A 209 6.31 4.29 4.77
N LEU A 210 6.75 3.07 4.52
CA LEU A 210 8.06 2.79 3.94
C LEU A 210 8.04 1.54 3.05
N THR A 211 9.05 1.44 2.20
CA THR A 211 9.30 0.27 1.36
C THR A 211 10.64 -0.36 1.75
N THR A 212 10.73 -1.66 1.67
CA THR A 212 11.96 -2.39 1.97
C THR A 212 12.62 -2.88 0.68
N PRO A 213 13.92 -2.61 0.46
CA PRO A 213 14.61 -3.10 -0.72
C PRO A 213 14.90 -4.60 -0.61
N GLY A 214 14.70 -5.32 -1.69
CA GLY A 214 15.08 -6.71 -1.88
C GLY A 214 14.79 -7.62 -0.68
N GLY A 215 15.84 -8.22 -0.11
CA GLY A 215 15.76 -9.11 1.04
C GLY A 215 15.70 -8.45 2.42
N TYR A 216 15.61 -7.12 2.53
CA TYR A 216 15.59 -6.42 3.82
C TYR A 216 14.57 -7.00 4.79
N ALA A 217 15.00 -7.40 5.98
CA ALA A 217 14.20 -8.00 7.04
C ALA A 217 13.35 -9.22 6.63
N ALA A 218 13.69 -9.91 5.54
CA ALA A 218 12.92 -11.07 5.05
C ALA A 218 12.75 -12.17 6.11
N ARG A 219 13.74 -12.35 6.97
CA ARG A 219 13.71 -13.31 8.09
C ARG A 219 13.46 -12.65 9.45
N ASN A 220 13.12 -11.34 9.46
CA ASN A 220 12.98 -10.51 10.66
C ASN A 220 11.69 -9.66 10.63
N GLN A 221 10.63 -10.20 10.04
CA GLN A 221 9.40 -9.47 9.71
C GLN A 221 8.66 -8.90 10.95
N ASN A 222 8.72 -9.60 12.09
CA ASN A 222 8.10 -9.09 13.32
C ASN A 222 8.77 -7.80 13.81
N ASN A 223 10.11 -7.75 13.81
CA ASN A 223 10.84 -6.54 14.17
C ASN A 223 10.69 -5.45 13.11
N LEU A 224 10.56 -5.80 11.82
CA LEU A 224 10.25 -4.85 10.76
C LEU A 224 8.91 -4.15 11.01
N ALA A 225 7.86 -4.90 11.33
CA ALA A 225 6.54 -4.33 11.59
C ALA A 225 6.55 -3.39 12.82
N LEU A 226 7.19 -3.82 13.92
CA LEU A 226 7.33 -2.99 15.13
C LEU A 226 8.16 -1.72 14.88
N SER A 227 9.28 -1.86 14.19
CA SER A 227 10.15 -0.71 13.87
C SER A 227 9.47 0.28 12.94
N THR A 228 8.67 -0.20 11.98
CA THR A 228 7.89 0.67 11.10
C THR A 228 6.85 1.46 11.88
N LEU A 229 6.11 0.78 12.78
CA LEU A 229 5.14 1.45 13.65
C LEU A 229 5.81 2.59 14.42
N GLN A 230 6.94 2.31 15.06
CA GLN A 230 7.68 3.29 15.86
C GLN A 230 8.25 4.43 14.99
N ALA A 231 9.04 4.11 13.96
CA ALA A 231 9.76 5.11 13.18
C ALA A 231 8.83 6.08 12.44
N VAL A 232 7.76 5.58 11.83
CA VAL A 232 6.83 6.42 11.07
C VAL A 232 6.00 7.30 12.01
N GLN A 233 5.60 6.80 13.18
CA GLN A 233 4.93 7.63 14.18
C GLN A 233 5.87 8.69 14.76
N ASP A 234 7.10 8.33 15.11
CA ASP A 234 8.06 9.26 15.72
C ASP A 234 8.43 10.41 14.77
N VAL A 235 8.59 10.14 13.48
CA VAL A 235 9.03 11.15 12.52
C VAL A 235 7.87 11.95 11.93
N PHE A 236 6.80 11.29 11.53
CA PHE A 236 5.68 11.92 10.81
C PHE A 236 4.38 12.02 11.61
N GLY A 237 4.25 11.32 12.72
CA GLY A 237 3.01 11.29 13.51
C GLY A 237 1.85 10.58 12.80
N ALA A 238 2.15 9.70 11.83
CA ALA A 238 1.11 9.01 11.07
C ALA A 238 0.24 8.13 11.98
N GLU A 239 -1.10 8.23 11.82
CA GLU A 239 -2.04 7.46 12.63
C GLU A 239 -1.97 5.96 12.33
N ILE A 240 -1.79 5.61 11.04
CA ILE A 240 -1.72 4.22 10.57
C ILE A 240 -0.47 4.03 9.72
N PRO A 241 0.70 3.81 10.36
CA PRO A 241 1.91 3.43 9.64
C PRO A 241 1.70 2.18 8.79
N HIS A 242 2.29 2.16 7.60
CA HIS A 242 2.22 1.01 6.72
C HIS A 242 3.54 0.77 6.02
N TYR A 243 3.72 -0.42 5.47
CA TYR A 243 4.90 -0.75 4.68
C TYR A 243 4.60 -1.76 3.57
N PHE A 244 5.43 -1.71 2.54
CA PHE A 244 5.48 -2.71 1.49
C PHE A 244 6.76 -3.53 1.60
N ARG A 245 6.62 -4.87 1.58
CA ARG A 245 7.72 -5.82 1.60
C ARG A 245 7.51 -7.04 0.72
N ASP A 246 6.35 -7.66 0.79
CA ASP A 246 6.11 -8.96 0.17
C ASP A 246 5.12 -8.84 -0.99
N LEU A 247 5.35 -9.65 -2.02
CA LEU A 247 4.43 -9.82 -3.13
C LEU A 247 4.13 -11.29 -3.36
N PHE A 248 2.92 -11.60 -3.85
CA PHE A 248 2.49 -12.94 -4.14
C PHE A 248 1.85 -13.02 -5.52
N THR A 249 2.58 -13.62 -6.45
CA THR A 249 2.14 -13.75 -7.86
C THR A 249 1.34 -15.01 -8.14
N ASP A 250 1.36 -15.99 -7.22
CA ASP A 250 0.71 -17.28 -7.41
C ASP A 250 -0.81 -17.17 -7.38
N LYS A 251 -1.47 -17.87 -8.28
CA LYS A 251 -2.93 -17.98 -8.32
C LYS A 251 -3.48 -18.59 -7.02
N GLY A 252 -4.56 -18.00 -6.50
CA GLY A 252 -5.22 -18.47 -5.27
C GLY A 252 -4.49 -18.13 -3.97
N LYS A 253 -3.35 -17.42 -4.04
CA LYS A 253 -2.69 -16.89 -2.85
C LYS A 253 -3.25 -15.51 -2.54
N SER A 254 -3.75 -15.31 -1.31
CA SER A 254 -4.33 -14.04 -0.87
C SER A 254 -3.26 -12.95 -0.83
N VAL A 255 -3.65 -11.75 -1.26
CA VAL A 255 -2.88 -10.51 -1.22
C VAL A 255 -3.57 -9.44 -0.38
N ALA A 256 -4.54 -9.83 0.45
CA ALA A 256 -5.18 -8.92 1.38
C ALA A 256 -4.16 -8.32 2.36
N PRO A 257 -4.18 -7.00 2.62
CA PRO A 257 -3.32 -6.35 3.59
C PRO A 257 -3.42 -6.99 4.98
N GLN A 258 -2.34 -6.97 5.74
CA GLN A 258 -2.26 -7.58 7.07
C GLN A 258 -2.13 -6.49 8.13
N VAL A 259 -3.08 -6.43 9.06
CA VAL A 259 -3.02 -5.54 10.21
C VAL A 259 -2.23 -6.21 11.33
N LEU A 260 -1.14 -5.57 11.77
CA LEU A 260 -0.20 -6.12 12.74
C LEU A 260 -0.06 -5.18 13.95
N HIS A 261 0.36 -5.74 15.08
CA HIS A 261 0.66 -5.00 16.33
C HIS A 261 -0.46 -4.03 16.77
N ALA A 262 -1.71 -4.44 16.59
CA ALA A 262 -2.85 -3.65 17.04
C ALA A 262 -2.92 -3.62 18.57
N SER A 263 -2.97 -2.43 19.15
CA SER A 263 -3.00 -2.22 20.59
C SER A 263 -3.79 -0.97 20.97
N ASN A 264 -4.19 -0.88 22.24
CA ASN A 264 -4.94 0.26 22.79
C ASN A 264 -6.22 0.64 22.01
N LEU A 265 -6.88 -0.34 21.39
CA LEU A 265 -7.99 -0.12 20.45
C LEU A 265 -9.21 0.57 21.07
N ASN A 266 -9.39 0.46 22.39
CA ASN A 266 -10.46 1.13 23.12
C ASN A 266 -10.00 2.43 23.82
N GLY A 267 -8.74 2.80 23.64
CA GLY A 267 -8.15 4.01 24.23
C GLY A 267 -8.25 5.22 23.31
N THR A 268 -7.69 6.33 23.76
CA THR A 268 -7.64 7.59 23.00
C THR A 268 -6.60 7.56 21.87
N ASP A 269 -5.57 6.70 21.98
CA ASP A 269 -4.45 6.58 21.06
C ASP A 269 -4.27 5.12 20.62
N PRO A 270 -5.16 4.59 19.75
CA PRO A 270 -5.03 3.25 19.19
C PRO A 270 -3.82 3.18 18.27
N LYS A 271 -3.15 2.03 18.26
CA LYS A 271 -1.95 1.79 17.47
C LYS A 271 -2.14 0.56 16.60
N CYS A 272 -1.68 0.60 15.37
CA CYS A 272 -1.47 -0.55 14.51
C CYS A 272 -0.49 -0.21 13.40
N VAL A 273 0.01 -1.22 12.70
CA VAL A 273 0.77 -1.09 11.46
C VAL A 273 0.19 -2.04 10.42
N VAL A 274 0.17 -1.62 9.16
CA VAL A 274 -0.39 -2.41 8.07
C VAL A 274 0.70 -2.83 7.10
N SER A 275 0.84 -4.14 6.88
CA SER A 275 1.65 -4.70 5.79
C SER A 275 0.82 -4.76 4.53
N ILE A 276 1.23 -4.04 3.51
CA ILE A 276 0.64 -4.04 2.17
C ILE A 276 1.32 -5.13 1.34
N LEU A 277 0.53 -5.89 0.59
CA LEU A 277 1.01 -6.98 -0.24
C LEU A 277 0.81 -6.66 -1.72
N GLY A 278 1.89 -6.80 -2.52
CA GLY A 278 1.81 -6.71 -3.98
C GLY A 278 1.26 -8.00 -4.60
N CYS A 279 0.60 -7.89 -5.75
CA CYS A 279 0.06 -9.05 -6.46
C CYS A 279 0.78 -9.38 -7.77
N THR A 280 1.67 -8.52 -8.23
CA THR A 280 2.46 -8.71 -9.47
C THR A 280 3.95 -8.55 -9.19
N SER A 281 4.79 -8.77 -10.18
CA SER A 281 6.23 -8.52 -10.16
C SER A 281 6.61 -7.58 -11.32
N ASP A 282 7.88 -7.51 -11.69
CA ASP A 282 8.46 -6.66 -12.74
C ASP A 282 7.99 -7.00 -14.16
N TRP A 283 6.69 -7.02 -14.38
CA TRP A 283 6.11 -7.38 -15.67
C TRP A 283 5.88 -6.18 -16.59
N PHE A 284 6.19 -4.98 -16.15
CA PHE A 284 6.28 -3.79 -17.01
C PHE A 284 7.62 -3.71 -17.73
N GLY A 285 8.67 -4.16 -17.06
CA GLY A 285 10.07 -4.20 -17.48
C GLY A 285 10.91 -4.52 -16.25
N ASP A 286 12.04 -5.18 -16.43
CA ASP A 286 12.92 -5.56 -15.31
C ASP A 286 13.35 -4.32 -14.49
N TRP A 287 13.77 -4.57 -13.25
CA TRP A 287 14.24 -3.53 -12.34
C TRP A 287 15.39 -2.68 -12.89
N ASP A 288 16.16 -3.20 -13.83
CA ASP A 288 17.25 -2.50 -14.51
C ASP A 288 16.85 -1.90 -15.89
N GLY A 289 15.62 -2.15 -16.36
CA GLY A 289 15.11 -1.65 -17.64
C GLY A 289 15.76 -2.27 -18.88
N LEU A 290 16.28 -3.50 -18.77
CA LEU A 290 16.96 -4.19 -19.87
C LEU A 290 16.08 -5.21 -20.61
N HIS A 291 15.09 -5.80 -19.92
CA HIS A 291 14.19 -6.78 -20.52
C HIS A 291 12.74 -6.29 -20.43
N PRO A 292 12.02 -6.26 -21.57
CA PRO A 292 10.64 -5.79 -21.59
C PRO A 292 9.71 -6.80 -20.92
N GLY A 293 8.66 -6.28 -20.27
CA GLY A 293 7.57 -7.06 -19.75
C GLY A 293 6.47 -7.35 -20.78
N SER A 294 5.28 -7.74 -20.29
CA SER A 294 4.11 -7.97 -21.12
C SER A 294 2.83 -7.57 -20.40
N PRO A 295 1.88 -6.87 -21.04
CA PRO A 295 0.59 -6.56 -20.46
C PRO A 295 -0.24 -7.82 -20.20
N ASP A 296 0.00 -8.92 -20.91
CA ASP A 296 -0.75 -10.16 -20.80
C ASP A 296 -0.50 -10.91 -19.48
N MET A 297 0.60 -10.62 -18.78
CA MET A 297 0.85 -11.11 -17.42
C MET A 297 -0.15 -10.50 -16.42
N PHE A 298 -0.57 -9.28 -16.64
CA PHE A 298 -1.53 -8.55 -15.81
C PHE A 298 -2.97 -8.92 -16.19
N ILE A 299 -3.32 -8.72 -17.44
CA ILE A 299 -4.62 -9.00 -18.04
C ILE A 299 -4.45 -9.23 -19.55
N THR A 300 -4.90 -10.39 -20.05
CA THR A 300 -4.80 -10.77 -21.46
C THR A 300 -5.61 -9.87 -22.38
N GLU A 301 -5.29 -9.88 -23.69
CA GLU A 301 -5.98 -9.04 -24.69
C GLU A 301 -7.48 -9.37 -24.79
N ASP A 302 -7.86 -10.62 -24.62
CA ASP A 302 -9.25 -11.09 -24.59
C ASP A 302 -9.98 -10.77 -23.27
N LEU A 303 -9.28 -10.17 -22.30
CA LEU A 303 -9.77 -9.79 -20.97
C LEU A 303 -10.20 -10.99 -20.08
N LEU A 304 -9.85 -12.21 -20.41
CA LEU A 304 -10.36 -13.39 -19.70
C LEU A 304 -9.44 -13.87 -18.58
N SER A 305 -8.14 -13.59 -18.65
CA SER A 305 -7.17 -14.10 -17.69
C SER A 305 -6.05 -13.09 -17.38
N GLY A 306 -5.14 -13.48 -16.48
CA GLY A 306 -4.04 -12.68 -15.97
C GLY A 306 -4.16 -12.46 -14.47
N ARG A 307 -3.04 -12.11 -13.81
CA ARG A 307 -3.02 -12.02 -12.36
C ARG A 307 -3.97 -10.97 -11.79
N MET A 308 -4.12 -9.83 -12.45
CA MET A 308 -5.07 -8.80 -12.03
C MET A 308 -6.51 -9.32 -12.05
N VAL A 309 -6.86 -10.13 -13.06
CA VAL A 309 -8.18 -10.76 -13.14
C VAL A 309 -8.42 -11.70 -11.95
N ASP A 310 -7.46 -12.58 -11.64
CA ASP A 310 -7.58 -13.50 -10.50
C ASP A 310 -7.81 -12.77 -9.17
N VAL A 311 -7.10 -11.66 -8.93
CA VAL A 311 -7.17 -10.90 -7.68
C VAL A 311 -8.45 -10.08 -7.60
N ILE A 312 -8.81 -9.37 -8.67
CA ILE A 312 -10.02 -8.54 -8.70
C ILE A 312 -11.28 -9.41 -8.57
N ASP A 313 -11.34 -10.55 -9.27
CA ASP A 313 -12.48 -11.47 -9.19
C ASP A 313 -12.60 -12.14 -7.81
N SER A 314 -11.50 -12.20 -7.04
CA SER A 314 -11.48 -12.60 -5.62
C SER A 314 -11.85 -11.47 -4.66
N ALA A 315 -12.17 -10.27 -5.17
CA ALA A 315 -12.46 -9.06 -4.40
C ALA A 315 -11.36 -8.66 -3.40
N GLU A 316 -10.10 -8.94 -3.71
CA GLU A 316 -8.93 -8.49 -2.95
C GLU A 316 -8.29 -7.26 -3.61
N PRO A 317 -7.56 -6.41 -2.85
CA PRO A 317 -6.84 -5.28 -3.43
C PRO A 317 -5.83 -5.73 -4.48
N ALA A 318 -5.97 -5.23 -5.70
CA ALA A 318 -5.11 -5.59 -6.82
C ALA A 318 -3.98 -4.58 -6.96
N ILE A 319 -2.86 -4.83 -6.27
CA ILE A 319 -1.73 -3.90 -6.16
C ILE A 319 -0.59 -4.38 -7.06
N MET A 320 -0.38 -3.66 -8.14
CA MET A 320 0.72 -3.90 -9.07
C MET A 320 2.04 -3.41 -8.50
N VAL A 321 3.14 -4.05 -8.89
CA VAL A 321 4.51 -3.68 -8.48
C VAL A 321 5.37 -3.49 -9.71
N CYS A 322 6.23 -2.49 -9.69
CA CYS A 322 7.22 -2.24 -10.72
C CYS A 322 8.40 -1.44 -10.15
N HIS A 323 9.49 -1.41 -10.91
CA HIS A 323 10.62 -0.52 -10.66
C HIS A 323 10.65 0.62 -11.67
N TRP A 324 11.08 1.80 -11.22
CA TRP A 324 11.10 3.00 -12.03
C TRP A 324 11.95 2.89 -13.31
N PRO A 325 13.16 2.26 -13.26
CA PRO A 325 13.93 2.02 -14.49
C PRO A 325 13.19 1.16 -15.51
N GLY A 326 12.39 0.16 -15.07
CA GLY A 326 11.57 -0.67 -15.94
C GLY A 326 10.42 0.08 -16.61
N ILE A 327 9.82 1.05 -15.91
CA ILE A 327 8.77 1.93 -16.47
C ILE A 327 9.37 2.86 -17.53
N TYR A 328 10.53 3.51 -17.22
CA TYR A 328 11.22 4.41 -18.11
C TYR A 328 11.87 3.69 -19.31
N PHE A 329 12.41 2.53 -19.05
CA PHE A 329 13.04 1.63 -20.02
C PHE A 329 14.06 2.36 -20.90
N ASN A 330 15.05 2.97 -20.25
CA ASN A 330 16.17 3.69 -20.89
C ASN A 330 15.75 4.80 -21.90
N GLY A 331 14.52 5.31 -21.77
CA GLY A 331 13.93 6.32 -22.66
C GLY A 331 12.93 5.78 -23.67
N ASP A 332 12.91 4.47 -23.93
CA ASP A 332 11.95 3.84 -24.84
C ASP A 332 10.53 3.74 -24.28
N LYS A 333 10.37 3.94 -22.95
CA LYS A 333 9.09 3.97 -22.23
C LYS A 333 8.25 2.70 -22.40
N VAL A 334 8.90 1.56 -22.59
CA VAL A 334 8.22 0.26 -22.84
C VAL A 334 7.29 -0.07 -21.67
N GLY A 335 7.79 0.00 -20.44
CA GLY A 335 6.97 -0.28 -19.25
C GLY A 335 5.81 0.69 -19.09
N PHE A 336 6.01 1.97 -19.39
CA PHE A 336 4.93 2.96 -19.36
C PHE A 336 3.85 2.68 -20.40
N ASN A 337 4.23 2.24 -21.60
CA ASN A 337 3.27 1.83 -22.63
C ASN A 337 2.51 0.56 -22.25
N ILE A 338 3.16 -0.38 -21.54
CA ILE A 338 2.49 -1.55 -20.96
C ILE A 338 1.48 -1.12 -19.89
N LEU A 339 1.84 -0.20 -18.99
CA LEU A 339 0.92 0.36 -17.98
C LEU A 339 -0.33 0.95 -18.62
N LYS A 340 -0.16 1.78 -19.67
CA LYS A 340 -1.28 2.35 -20.43
C LYS A 340 -2.22 1.28 -20.98
N GLN A 341 -1.67 0.18 -21.52
CA GLN A 341 -2.47 -0.94 -22.02
C GLN A 341 -3.19 -1.68 -20.89
N VAL A 342 -2.51 -1.94 -19.76
CA VAL A 342 -3.11 -2.61 -18.60
C VAL A 342 -4.28 -1.80 -18.04
N VAL A 343 -4.09 -0.49 -17.82
CA VAL A 343 -5.17 0.40 -17.34
C VAL A 343 -6.35 0.42 -18.29
N LYS A 344 -6.09 0.51 -19.61
CA LYS A 344 -7.14 0.44 -20.63
C LYS A 344 -7.93 -0.86 -20.55
N ARG A 345 -7.25 -2.01 -20.49
CA ARG A 345 -7.89 -3.34 -20.42
C ARG A 345 -8.69 -3.52 -19.12
N LEU A 346 -8.17 -3.07 -17.99
CA LEU A 346 -8.88 -3.10 -16.71
C LEU A 346 -10.18 -2.29 -16.76
N ASN A 347 -10.12 -1.07 -17.31
CA ASN A 347 -11.30 -0.20 -17.48
C ASN A 347 -12.31 -0.73 -18.50
N GLN A 348 -11.87 -1.53 -19.47
CA GLN A 348 -12.78 -2.23 -20.40
C GLN A 348 -13.53 -3.39 -19.75
N LYS A 349 -12.85 -4.13 -18.85
CA LYS A 349 -13.43 -5.31 -18.19
C LYS A 349 -14.27 -4.96 -16.98
N TYR A 350 -13.83 -4.00 -16.15
CA TYR A 350 -14.40 -3.73 -14.83
C TYR A 350 -14.96 -2.31 -14.72
N ASP A 351 -16.13 -2.18 -14.12
CA ASP A 351 -16.80 -0.91 -13.83
C ASP A 351 -16.87 -0.59 -12.32
N HIS A 352 -16.25 -1.43 -11.50
CA HIS A 352 -16.27 -1.38 -10.03
C HIS A 352 -14.88 -1.36 -9.39
N LEU A 353 -13.91 -0.74 -10.05
CA LEU A 353 -12.58 -0.48 -9.49
C LEU A 353 -12.53 0.89 -8.83
N VAL A 354 -11.62 1.02 -7.86
CA VAL A 354 -11.23 2.31 -7.27
C VAL A 354 -9.72 2.36 -7.10
N TRP A 355 -9.08 3.35 -7.73
CA TRP A 355 -7.65 3.59 -7.54
C TRP A 355 -7.42 4.26 -6.19
N MET A 356 -6.48 3.74 -5.42
CA MET A 356 -6.19 4.19 -4.07
C MET A 356 -4.67 4.26 -3.82
N LYS A 357 -4.25 5.22 -2.99
CA LYS A 357 -2.92 5.25 -2.38
C LYS A 357 -2.77 4.07 -1.41
N LEU A 358 -1.55 3.68 -1.08
CA LEU A 358 -1.34 2.62 -0.08
C LEU A 358 -1.82 3.03 1.31
N SER A 359 -1.66 4.31 1.68
CA SER A 359 -2.18 4.87 2.94
C SER A 359 -3.70 4.77 3.03
N GLU A 360 -4.42 5.02 1.94
CA GLU A 360 -5.88 4.87 1.88
C GLU A 360 -6.30 3.41 2.05
N ILE A 361 -5.59 2.46 1.40
CA ILE A 361 -5.81 1.02 1.55
C ILE A 361 -5.50 0.58 2.98
N ALA A 362 -4.37 0.99 3.54
CA ALA A 362 -3.97 0.67 4.92
C ALA A 362 -5.01 1.16 5.92
N ARG A 363 -5.49 2.38 5.78
CA ARG A 363 -6.54 2.97 6.63
C ARG A 363 -7.84 2.18 6.55
N TYR A 364 -8.27 1.85 5.34
CA TYR A 364 -9.48 1.05 5.16
C TYR A 364 -9.37 -0.32 5.80
N TRP A 365 -8.23 -1.01 5.62
CA TRP A 365 -8.00 -2.33 6.21
C TRP A 365 -7.90 -2.29 7.73
N ALA A 366 -7.22 -1.31 8.30
CA ALA A 366 -7.20 -1.12 9.75
C ALA A 366 -8.62 -0.91 10.32
N ALA A 367 -9.44 -0.09 9.68
CA ALA A 367 -10.82 0.11 10.09
C ALA A 367 -11.66 -1.17 9.90
N LYS A 368 -11.53 -1.85 8.77
CA LYS A 368 -12.25 -3.09 8.45
C LYS A 368 -11.98 -4.21 9.46
N GLU A 369 -10.71 -4.43 9.81
CA GLU A 369 -10.31 -5.55 10.66
C GLU A 369 -10.45 -5.25 12.16
N LEU A 370 -10.40 -3.99 12.56
CA LEU A 370 -10.34 -3.60 13.98
C LEU A 370 -11.63 -2.97 14.52
N THR A 371 -12.60 -2.64 13.66
CA THR A 371 -13.90 -2.14 14.11
C THR A 371 -14.72 -3.27 14.72
N ASN A 372 -15.15 -3.08 15.97
CA ASN A 372 -16.05 -4.00 16.64
C ASN A 372 -17.49 -3.71 16.20
N ILE A 373 -18.14 -4.70 15.60
CA ILE A 373 -19.50 -4.58 15.05
C ILE A 373 -20.45 -5.49 15.82
N LYS A 374 -21.52 -4.90 16.38
CA LYS A 374 -22.55 -5.61 17.14
C LYS A 374 -23.94 -5.28 16.64
N LEU A 375 -24.70 -6.29 16.25
CA LEU A 375 -26.12 -6.14 15.86
C LEU A 375 -27.00 -6.52 17.07
N ASP A 376 -27.90 -5.60 17.48
CA ASP A 376 -28.90 -5.83 18.49
C ASP A 376 -30.26 -5.34 18.00
N GLY A 377 -31.16 -6.26 17.70
CA GLY A 377 -32.45 -5.97 17.06
C GLY A 377 -32.26 -5.27 15.70
N ASN A 378 -32.64 -4.00 15.62
CA ASN A 378 -32.48 -3.14 14.44
C ASN A 378 -31.36 -2.11 14.59
N ILE A 379 -30.53 -2.20 15.61
CA ILE A 379 -29.42 -1.27 15.84
C ILE A 379 -28.10 -2.01 15.61
N LEU A 380 -27.30 -1.53 14.70
CA LEU A 380 -25.94 -2.00 14.44
C LEU A 380 -24.96 -0.97 15.03
N THR A 381 -24.26 -1.35 16.09
CA THR A 381 -23.25 -0.51 16.75
C THR A 381 -21.86 -0.86 16.21
N LEU A 382 -21.11 0.15 15.76
CA LEU A 382 -19.74 0.03 15.29
C LEU A 382 -18.82 0.87 16.19
N ASN A 383 -17.94 0.20 16.92
CA ASN A 383 -16.92 0.88 17.72
C ASN A 383 -15.60 0.83 16.93
N ALA A 384 -15.26 1.94 16.30
CA ALA A 384 -14.13 2.06 15.37
C ALA A 384 -12.93 2.72 16.04
N PRO A 385 -11.76 2.05 16.14
CA PRO A 385 -10.53 2.70 16.62
C PRO A 385 -9.99 3.71 15.60
N PHE A 386 -10.29 3.55 14.33
CA PHE A 386 -9.82 4.38 13.22
C PHE A 386 -11.00 4.80 12.33
N ALA A 387 -10.98 6.06 11.91
CA ALA A 387 -11.91 6.57 10.91
C ALA A 387 -11.47 6.16 9.50
N THR A 388 -12.44 5.95 8.60
CA THR A 388 -12.15 5.71 7.18
C THR A 388 -13.32 6.16 6.30
N PRO A 389 -13.05 6.78 5.14
CA PRO A 389 -14.09 7.07 4.17
C PRO A 389 -14.59 5.79 3.48
N GLY A 390 -15.82 5.83 3.00
CA GLY A 390 -16.39 4.79 2.15
C GLY A 390 -16.54 3.43 2.81
N PHE A 391 -16.67 3.36 4.15
CA PHE A 391 -16.87 2.12 4.86
C PHE A 391 -18.19 1.47 4.42
N THR A 392 -18.09 0.26 3.90
CA THR A 392 -19.19 -0.40 3.20
C THR A 392 -19.60 -1.68 3.88
N LEU A 393 -20.88 -1.81 4.18
CA LEU A 393 -21.47 -3.00 4.78
C LEU A 393 -22.42 -3.69 3.81
N LYS A 394 -22.38 -5.02 3.78
CA LYS A 394 -23.39 -5.87 3.14
C LYS A 394 -24.22 -6.54 4.20
N LEU A 395 -25.52 -6.43 4.06
CA LEU A 395 -26.53 -7.09 4.89
C LEU A 395 -27.24 -8.17 4.06
N ASN A 396 -27.47 -9.34 4.62
CA ASN A 396 -28.27 -10.38 3.97
C ASN A 396 -29.78 -10.20 4.15
N PHE A 397 -30.21 -9.00 4.54
CA PHE A 397 -31.59 -8.58 4.71
C PHE A 397 -31.77 -7.12 4.27
N ASN A 398 -33.03 -6.70 4.13
CA ASN A 398 -33.38 -5.36 3.67
C ASN A 398 -33.97 -4.53 4.82
N PRO A 399 -33.23 -3.51 5.33
CA PRO A 399 -33.81 -2.53 6.23
C PRO A 399 -34.84 -1.65 5.48
N ARG A 400 -35.80 -1.08 6.21
CA ARG A 400 -36.83 -0.23 5.57
C ARG A 400 -36.34 1.18 5.31
N HIS A 401 -35.73 1.80 6.31
CA HIS A 401 -35.25 3.19 6.27
C HIS A 401 -33.94 3.31 7.07
N PRO A 402 -32.82 2.85 6.50
CA PRO A 402 -31.57 2.88 7.25
C PRO A 402 -31.11 4.33 7.49
N GLY A 403 -30.60 4.59 8.70
CA GLY A 403 -30.04 5.87 9.08
C GLY A 403 -28.78 5.69 9.93
N LEU A 404 -27.89 6.67 9.90
CA LEU A 404 -26.63 6.71 10.65
C LEU A 404 -26.74 7.74 11.78
N ARG A 405 -26.35 7.32 12.99
CA ARG A 405 -26.14 8.19 14.16
C ARG A 405 -24.68 8.12 14.59
N ILE A 406 -24.03 9.25 14.68
CA ILE A 406 -22.64 9.37 15.13
C ILE A 406 -22.63 10.00 16.51
N ARG A 407 -21.94 9.38 17.47
CA ARG A 407 -21.75 9.90 18.85
C ARG A 407 -23.04 10.38 19.54
N GLY A 408 -24.19 9.75 19.25
CA GLY A 408 -25.47 10.10 19.85
C GLY A 408 -26.18 11.31 19.24
N GLU A 409 -25.67 11.84 18.12
CA GLU A 409 -26.33 12.93 17.35
C GLU A 409 -27.66 12.47 16.72
N GLU A 410 -28.31 13.36 15.99
CA GLU A 410 -29.53 13.05 15.24
C GLU A 410 -29.28 12.01 14.13
N ILE A 411 -30.24 11.13 13.91
CA ILE A 411 -30.16 10.11 12.87
C ILE A 411 -30.26 10.77 11.49
N LYS A 412 -29.24 10.59 10.68
CA LYS A 412 -29.21 11.02 9.26
C LYS A 412 -29.64 9.85 8.37
N PRO A 413 -30.76 9.97 7.60
CA PRO A 413 -31.23 8.87 6.74
C PRO A 413 -30.29 8.70 5.53
N PHE A 414 -30.06 7.45 5.11
CA PHE A 414 -29.33 7.16 3.88
C PHE A 414 -30.17 7.45 2.64
N ALA A 415 -29.57 8.04 1.62
CA ALA A 415 -30.18 8.17 0.30
C ALA A 415 -30.18 6.83 -0.44
N LYS A 416 -31.36 6.39 -0.90
CA LYS A 416 -31.46 5.15 -1.69
C LYS A 416 -30.97 5.37 -3.11
N VAL A 417 -30.11 4.46 -3.61
CA VAL A 417 -29.69 4.42 -5.01
C VAL A 417 -30.28 3.20 -5.71
N ASN A 418 -30.49 3.27 -7.01
CA ASN A 418 -31.09 2.21 -7.83
C ASN A 418 -30.05 1.33 -8.52
N ASP A 419 -28.79 1.73 -8.49
CA ASP A 419 -27.64 1.01 -9.05
C ASP A 419 -26.54 0.89 -8.00
N LYS A 420 -26.05 -0.31 -7.75
CA LYS A 420 -24.94 -0.55 -6.81
C LYS A 420 -23.64 0.15 -7.21
N ARG A 421 -23.49 0.55 -8.48
CA ARG A 421 -22.36 1.37 -8.97
C ARG A 421 -22.44 2.83 -8.49
N ALA A 422 -23.64 3.29 -8.13
CA ALA A 422 -23.85 4.63 -7.58
C ALA A 422 -23.63 4.71 -6.06
N ILE A 423 -23.18 3.62 -5.43
CA ILE A 423 -22.82 3.60 -4.01
C ILE A 423 -21.69 4.59 -3.75
N LYS A 424 -21.92 5.48 -2.79
CA LYS A 424 -21.00 6.50 -2.28
C LYS A 424 -21.32 6.81 -0.83
N ASP A 425 -20.61 7.75 -0.23
CA ASP A 425 -20.89 8.18 1.13
C ASP A 425 -22.37 8.48 1.35
N HIS A 426 -22.89 8.00 2.45
CA HIS A 426 -24.27 8.19 2.93
C HIS A 426 -25.37 7.71 1.96
N THR A 427 -25.07 6.61 1.21
CA THR A 427 -26.04 5.97 0.32
C THR A 427 -26.22 4.48 0.63
N TRP A 428 -27.35 3.94 0.18
CA TRP A 428 -27.63 2.53 0.26
C TRP A 428 -28.35 2.00 -0.98
N TYR A 429 -28.13 0.71 -1.26
CA TYR A 429 -28.75 -0.06 -2.33
C TYR A 429 -29.41 -1.30 -1.74
N SER A 430 -30.50 -1.79 -2.34
CA SER A 430 -31.12 -3.04 -1.95
C SER A 430 -31.67 -3.80 -3.15
N ASP A 431 -31.55 -5.13 -3.09
CA ASP A 431 -32.14 -6.09 -4.03
C ASP A 431 -32.65 -7.35 -3.27
N LYS A 432 -32.94 -8.42 -4.02
CA LYS A 432 -33.40 -9.70 -3.42
C LYS A 432 -32.33 -10.40 -2.57
N ALA A 433 -31.05 -10.07 -2.76
CA ALA A 433 -29.92 -10.68 -2.04
C ALA A 433 -29.60 -9.94 -0.72
N GLY A 434 -30.22 -8.77 -0.49
CA GLY A 434 -29.98 -7.93 0.68
C GLY A 434 -29.66 -6.49 0.35
N SER A 435 -28.95 -5.83 1.25
CA SER A 435 -28.63 -4.42 1.12
C SER A 435 -27.13 -4.14 1.24
N ILE A 436 -26.69 -3.06 0.58
CA ILE A 436 -25.35 -2.49 0.70
C ILE A 436 -25.50 -1.07 1.23
N LEU A 437 -24.79 -0.74 2.31
CA LEU A 437 -24.74 0.59 2.91
C LEU A 437 -23.32 1.10 2.87
N CYS A 438 -23.13 2.36 2.50
CA CYS A 438 -21.82 3.00 2.46
C CYS A 438 -21.88 4.34 3.20
N PHE A 439 -20.89 4.60 4.06
CA PHE A 439 -20.78 5.82 4.85
C PHE A 439 -19.32 6.07 5.27
N ASN A 440 -19.02 7.29 5.67
CA ASN A 440 -17.75 7.59 6.31
C ASN A 440 -17.81 7.14 7.77
N LEU A 441 -16.99 6.17 8.14
CA LEU A 441 -16.88 5.65 9.49
C LEU A 441 -16.05 6.63 10.33
N GLU A 442 -16.64 7.14 11.39
CA GLU A 442 -15.97 8.01 12.34
C GLU A 442 -15.26 7.21 13.45
N LYS A 443 -14.18 7.75 14.00
CA LYS A 443 -13.51 7.17 15.17
C LYS A 443 -14.43 7.21 16.39
N GLY A 444 -14.57 6.09 17.07
CA GLY A 444 -15.46 5.92 18.20
C GLY A 444 -16.76 5.22 17.85
N SER A 445 -17.87 5.59 18.48
CA SER A 445 -19.16 4.93 18.32
C SER A 445 -19.97 5.49 17.16
N ASN A 446 -20.37 4.59 16.28
CA ASN A 446 -21.29 4.83 15.17
C ASN A 446 -22.47 3.85 15.32
N GLU A 447 -23.69 4.31 15.09
CA GLU A 447 -24.89 3.48 15.17
C GLU A 447 -25.67 3.55 13.86
N LEU A 448 -25.97 2.38 13.27
CA LEU A 448 -26.88 2.25 12.16
C LEU A 448 -28.23 1.78 12.68
N VAL A 449 -29.27 2.55 12.43
CA VAL A 449 -30.66 2.17 12.66
C VAL A 449 -31.16 1.56 11.34
N LEU A 450 -31.56 0.28 11.39
CA LEU A 450 -31.85 -0.57 10.22
C LEU A 450 -33.35 -0.80 10.03
#